data_ac6fa426eaa47d02ca503eb3d9dfccf3
#
_entry.id   ac6fa426eaa47d02ca503eb3d9dfccf3
#
_cell.length_a   1.000
_cell.length_b   1.000
_cell.length_c   1.000
_cell.angle_alpha   90.00
_cell.angle_beta   90.00
_cell.angle_gamma   90.00
#
_symmetry.space_group_name_H-M   'P 1'
#
loop_
_entity.id
_entity.type
_entity.pdbx_description
1 polymer ?
#
loop_
_entity_poly.entity_id
_entity_poly.type
_entity_poly.pdbx_seq_one_letter_code
_entity_poly.pdbx_strand_id
1 'polypeptide(L)'
;MALSPVAIDLDGALGDTRPLWVDFLVDAERRYASIAPLDPSALPKDRGAAAEELDRWAERGVGDWRGALERFAEDRAPVHFRPSADAATALRALAATGRRLGVYTDAPAELAAVALAHLGAGRRVELVEAGAGARERLLAELGPDTAVAASREDLVRISESGREKP
;
A
#
# COMPACT_ATOMS: atom_id res chain seq x y z
N MET A 1 -24.52 -8.81 16.65
CA MET A 1 -23.79 -9.39 15.52
C MET A 1 -22.61 -8.47 15.19
N ALA A 2 -21.42 -9.03 15.11
CA ALA A 2 -20.26 -8.25 14.68
C ALA A 2 -20.41 -7.88 13.19
N LEU A 3 -20.05 -6.65 12.84
CA LEU A 3 -20.06 -6.22 11.44
C LEU A 3 -18.86 -6.85 10.71
N SER A 4 -19.07 -7.22 9.45
CA SER A 4 -18.02 -7.83 8.62
C SER A 4 -16.77 -6.94 8.55
N PRO A 5 -15.57 -7.52 8.68
CA PRO A 5 -14.32 -6.80 8.48
C PRO A 5 -14.21 -6.21 7.07
N VAL A 6 -13.31 -5.26 6.87
CA VAL A 6 -13.07 -4.66 5.56
C VAL A 6 -11.59 -4.72 5.20
N ALA A 7 -11.28 -5.33 4.07
CA ALA A 7 -9.97 -5.30 3.45
C ALA A 7 -9.94 -4.21 2.37
N ILE A 8 -8.99 -3.30 2.46
CA ILE A 8 -8.90 -2.10 1.63
C ILE A 8 -7.64 -2.16 0.77
N ASP A 9 -7.79 -2.05 -0.54
CA ASP A 9 -6.66 -1.89 -1.45
C ASP A 9 -6.06 -0.48 -1.29
N LEU A 10 -4.79 -0.41 -0.89
CA LEU A 10 -4.10 0.87 -0.76
C LEU A 10 -4.13 1.66 -2.07
N ASP A 11 -3.72 1.02 -3.15
CA ASP A 11 -3.52 1.68 -4.45
C ASP A 11 -4.83 1.99 -5.18
N GLY A 12 -5.86 1.21 -4.94
CA GLY A 12 -7.16 1.41 -5.57
C GLY A 12 -8.09 2.34 -4.79
N ALA A 13 -8.04 2.30 -3.46
CA ALA A 13 -9.04 2.95 -2.62
C ALA A 13 -8.53 4.19 -1.89
N LEU A 14 -7.30 4.19 -1.39
CA LEU A 14 -6.78 5.26 -0.53
C LEU A 14 -5.84 6.21 -1.28
N GLY A 15 -4.98 5.69 -2.14
CA GLY A 15 -4.02 6.44 -2.90
C GLY A 15 -3.48 5.61 -4.06
N ASP A 16 -2.30 5.96 -4.57
CA ASP A 16 -1.60 5.18 -5.60
C ASP A 16 -0.08 5.30 -5.40
N THR A 17 0.53 4.21 -5.00
CA THR A 17 1.98 4.13 -4.78
C THR A 17 2.77 3.75 -6.04
N ARG A 18 2.09 3.36 -7.12
CA ARG A 18 2.75 2.88 -8.35
C ARG A 18 3.59 3.93 -9.05
N PRO A 19 3.14 5.19 -9.20
CA PRO A 19 3.98 6.22 -9.82
C PRO A 19 5.28 6.49 -9.04
N LEU A 20 5.21 6.52 -7.70
CA LEU A 20 6.39 6.71 -6.87
C LEU A 20 7.36 5.52 -7.00
N TRP A 21 6.84 4.31 -7.06
CA TRP A 21 7.65 3.11 -7.30
C TRP A 21 8.42 3.19 -8.62
N VAL A 22 7.77 3.60 -9.69
CA VAL A 22 8.42 3.81 -11.01
C VAL A 22 9.53 4.87 -10.92
N ASP A 23 9.25 5.99 -10.28
CA ASP A 23 10.22 7.07 -10.10
C ASP A 23 11.43 6.61 -9.27
N PHE A 24 11.20 5.81 -8.23
CA PHE A 24 12.27 5.22 -7.44
C PHE A 24 13.16 4.30 -8.27
N LEU A 25 12.59 3.44 -9.10
CA LEU A 25 13.36 2.54 -9.95
C LEU A 25 14.24 3.30 -10.96
N VAL A 26 13.73 4.39 -11.52
CA VAL A 26 14.51 5.27 -12.41
C VAL A 26 15.66 5.96 -11.64
N ASP A 27 15.40 6.41 -10.41
CA ASP A 27 16.45 6.99 -9.56
C ASP A 27 17.50 5.95 -9.19
N ALA A 28 17.08 4.73 -8.82
CA ALA A 28 17.97 3.64 -8.47
C ALA A 28 18.85 3.20 -9.66
N GLU A 29 18.28 3.06 -10.85
CA GLU A 29 19.04 2.76 -12.06
C GLU A 29 20.18 3.75 -12.28
N ARG A 30 19.89 5.02 -12.12
CA ARG A 30 20.86 6.11 -12.33
C ARG A 30 21.91 6.16 -11.21
N ARG A 31 21.47 6.07 -9.97
CA ARG A 31 22.30 6.20 -8.76
C ARG A 31 23.31 5.08 -8.62
N TYR A 32 22.92 3.86 -8.95
CA TYR A 32 23.72 2.66 -8.73
C TYR A 32 24.37 2.09 -10.00
N ALA A 33 24.28 2.81 -11.12
CA ALA A 33 24.77 2.35 -12.43
C ALA A 33 26.23 1.90 -12.43
N SER A 34 27.10 2.56 -11.67
CA SER A 34 28.53 2.23 -11.57
C SER A 34 28.84 1.09 -10.59
N ILE A 35 27.90 0.72 -9.74
CA ILE A 35 28.07 -0.33 -8.72
C ILE A 35 27.42 -1.63 -9.21
N ALA A 36 26.15 -1.57 -9.54
CA ALA A 36 25.36 -2.69 -10.02
C ALA A 36 24.30 -2.20 -10.99
N PRO A 37 24.44 -2.43 -12.30
CA PRO A 37 23.43 -2.05 -13.28
C PRO A 37 22.07 -2.64 -12.95
N LEU A 38 21.03 -1.82 -13.04
CA LEU A 38 19.64 -2.19 -12.86
C LEU A 38 18.87 -1.87 -14.14
N ASP A 39 18.11 -2.82 -14.66
CA ASP A 39 17.13 -2.61 -15.72
C ASP A 39 15.72 -2.70 -15.15
N PRO A 40 15.05 -1.56 -14.89
CA PRO A 40 13.69 -1.56 -14.35
C PRO A 40 12.68 -2.31 -15.22
N SER A 41 12.90 -2.34 -16.54
CA SER A 41 11.99 -3.01 -17.47
C SER A 41 12.04 -4.54 -17.40
N ALA A 42 13.12 -5.09 -16.86
CA ALA A 42 13.30 -6.53 -16.65
C ALA A 42 12.68 -7.03 -15.35
N LEU A 43 12.27 -6.14 -14.45
CA LEU A 43 11.64 -6.52 -13.19
C LEU A 43 10.22 -7.06 -13.39
N PRO A 44 9.76 -7.99 -12.54
CA PRO A 44 8.37 -8.42 -12.51
C PRO A 44 7.41 -7.23 -12.33
N LYS A 45 6.20 -7.34 -12.89
CA LYS A 45 5.15 -6.32 -12.71
C LYS A 45 4.58 -6.31 -11.29
N ASP A 46 4.46 -7.49 -10.68
CA ASP A 46 4.15 -7.61 -9.26
C ASP A 46 5.31 -7.05 -8.44
N ARG A 47 5.04 -6.06 -7.62
CA ARG A 47 6.07 -5.33 -6.86
C ARG A 47 6.66 -6.17 -5.73
N GLY A 48 5.89 -7.12 -5.20
CA GLY A 48 6.42 -8.07 -4.24
C GLY A 48 7.50 -8.97 -4.86
N ALA A 49 7.23 -9.52 -6.05
CA ALA A 49 8.21 -10.29 -6.82
C ALA A 49 9.39 -9.42 -7.28
N ALA A 50 9.12 -8.17 -7.69
CA ALA A 50 10.18 -7.21 -8.02
C ALA A 50 11.09 -6.91 -6.81
N ALA A 51 10.53 -6.81 -5.60
CA ALA A 51 11.31 -6.59 -4.39
C ALA A 51 12.27 -7.76 -4.09
N GLU A 52 11.86 -9.00 -4.35
CA GLU A 52 12.74 -10.17 -4.22
C GLU A 52 13.92 -10.12 -5.22
N GLU A 53 13.67 -9.67 -6.45
CA GLU A 53 14.74 -9.43 -7.43
C GLU A 53 15.68 -8.31 -6.97
N LEU A 54 15.15 -7.23 -6.41
CA LEU A 54 15.94 -6.14 -5.87
C LEU A 54 16.76 -6.55 -4.64
N ASP A 55 16.28 -7.46 -3.81
CA ASP A 55 17.06 -8.01 -2.71
C ASP A 55 18.33 -8.72 -3.24
N ARG A 56 18.20 -9.51 -4.31
CA ARG A 56 19.35 -10.14 -4.98
C ARG A 56 20.27 -9.13 -5.66
N TRP A 57 19.70 -8.10 -6.29
CA TRP A 57 20.47 -7.01 -6.89
C TRP A 57 21.28 -6.25 -5.85
N ALA A 58 20.71 -6.00 -4.66
CA ALA A 58 21.37 -5.27 -3.57
C ALA A 58 22.62 -5.99 -3.05
N GLU A 59 22.64 -7.31 -3.08
CA GLU A 59 23.80 -8.12 -2.67
C GLU A 59 25.06 -7.84 -3.51
N ARG A 60 24.92 -7.22 -4.67
CA ARG A 60 26.04 -6.83 -5.56
C ARG A 60 26.75 -5.54 -5.12
N GLY A 61 26.52 -5.07 -3.90
CA GLY A 61 27.19 -3.89 -3.31
C GLY A 61 26.33 -2.65 -3.20
N VAL A 62 25.06 -2.71 -3.57
CA VAL A 62 24.10 -1.60 -3.42
C VAL A 62 23.72 -1.39 -1.95
N GLY A 63 23.60 -2.46 -1.18
CA GLY A 63 23.25 -2.40 0.24
C GLY A 63 21.76 -2.24 0.49
N ASP A 64 21.38 -1.41 1.45
CA ASP A 64 20.00 -1.23 1.91
C ASP A 64 19.16 -0.39 0.93
N TRP A 65 18.68 -1.05 -0.12
CA TRP A 65 17.79 -0.40 -1.10
C TRP A 65 16.41 -0.07 -0.51
N ARG A 66 15.94 -0.83 0.49
CA ARG A 66 14.65 -0.60 1.15
C ARG A 66 14.67 0.68 1.97
N GLY A 67 15.73 0.92 2.72
CA GLY A 67 15.95 2.21 3.39
C GLY A 67 16.11 3.38 2.42
N ALA A 68 16.72 3.14 1.25
CA ALA A 68 16.78 4.14 0.19
C ALA A 68 15.39 4.45 -0.39
N LEU A 69 14.55 3.43 -0.59
CA LEU A 69 13.15 3.58 -1.00
C LEU A 69 12.35 4.39 0.03
N GLU A 70 12.48 4.08 1.30
CA GLU A 70 11.79 4.79 2.38
C GLU A 70 12.10 6.29 2.34
N ARG A 71 13.37 6.65 2.33
CA ARG A 71 13.82 8.05 2.25
C ARG A 71 13.33 8.74 0.97
N PHE A 72 13.41 8.05 -0.16
CA PHE A 72 12.90 8.56 -1.43
C PHE A 72 11.38 8.80 -1.37
N ALA A 73 10.64 7.87 -0.77
CA ALA A 73 9.20 7.97 -0.60
C ALA A 73 8.83 9.15 0.33
N GLU A 74 9.52 9.32 1.45
CA GLU A 74 9.30 10.46 2.36
C GLU A 74 9.50 11.80 1.65
N ASP A 75 10.56 11.94 0.87
CA ASP A 75 10.84 13.17 0.12
C ASP A 75 9.79 13.44 -0.98
N ARG A 76 9.23 12.41 -1.59
CA ARG A 76 8.31 12.52 -2.72
C ARG A 76 6.82 12.39 -2.33
N ALA A 77 6.52 12.00 -1.10
CA ALA A 77 5.15 11.81 -0.62
C ALA A 77 4.23 13.01 -0.90
N PRO A 78 4.63 14.27 -0.67
CA PRO A 78 3.75 15.42 -0.94
C PRO A 78 3.32 15.56 -2.40
N VAL A 79 4.14 15.08 -3.33
CA VAL A 79 3.85 15.12 -4.77
C VAL A 79 2.92 13.97 -5.19
N HIS A 80 3.14 12.80 -4.65
CA HIS A 80 2.47 11.57 -5.07
C HIS A 80 1.19 11.26 -4.30
N PHE A 81 1.16 11.56 -2.99
CA PHE A 81 0.05 11.17 -2.11
C PHE A 81 -0.80 12.37 -1.74
N ARG A 82 -1.92 12.54 -2.45
CA ARG A 82 -2.92 13.55 -2.13
C ARG A 82 -4.10 12.88 -1.45
N PRO A 83 -4.36 13.18 -0.16
CA PRO A 83 -5.53 12.65 0.54
C PRO A 83 -6.82 13.02 -0.19
N SER A 84 -7.69 12.01 -0.37
CA SER A 84 -9.04 12.22 -0.89
C SER A 84 -10.00 12.47 0.26
N ALA A 85 -10.80 13.52 0.17
CA ALA A 85 -11.81 13.82 1.18
C ALA A 85 -12.85 12.68 1.30
N ASP A 86 -13.24 12.08 0.18
CA ASP A 86 -14.23 11.00 0.15
C ASP A 86 -13.65 9.73 0.81
N ALA A 87 -12.42 9.35 0.46
CA ALA A 87 -11.75 8.22 1.08
C ALA A 87 -11.54 8.43 2.58
N ALA A 88 -11.12 9.62 3.00
CA ALA A 88 -10.94 9.95 4.41
C ALA A 88 -12.26 9.90 5.19
N THR A 89 -13.34 10.37 4.58
CA THR A 89 -14.68 10.34 5.18
C THR A 89 -15.21 8.92 5.30
N ALA A 90 -15.07 8.11 4.25
CA ALA A 90 -15.47 6.72 4.25
C ALA A 90 -14.68 5.91 5.30
N LEU A 91 -13.37 6.09 5.36
CA LEU A 91 -12.51 5.41 6.32
C LEU A 91 -12.87 5.77 7.78
N ARG A 92 -13.15 7.05 8.05
CA ARG A 92 -13.62 7.50 9.39
C ARG A 92 -14.97 6.87 9.74
N ALA A 93 -15.89 6.82 8.79
CA ALA A 93 -17.21 6.22 9.00
C ALA A 93 -17.08 4.72 9.32
N LEU A 94 -16.27 3.98 8.57
CA LEU A 94 -16.00 2.57 8.82
C LEU A 94 -15.36 2.34 10.19
N ALA A 95 -14.34 3.12 10.54
CA ALA A 95 -13.68 3.02 11.84
C ALA A 95 -14.65 3.28 13.01
N ALA A 96 -15.57 4.23 12.85
CA ALA A 96 -16.58 4.55 13.85
C ALA A 96 -17.60 3.41 14.10
N THR A 97 -17.74 2.47 13.16
CA THR A 97 -18.61 1.29 13.35
C THR A 97 -18.00 0.19 14.21
N GLY A 98 -16.72 0.29 14.57
CA GLY A 98 -15.99 -0.75 15.27
C GLY A 98 -15.62 -1.96 14.40
N ARG A 99 -15.74 -1.87 13.07
CA ARG A 99 -15.27 -2.91 12.14
C ARG A 99 -13.76 -3.04 12.21
N ARG A 100 -13.26 -4.26 12.09
CA ARG A 100 -11.83 -4.50 11.83
C ARG A 100 -11.49 -4.01 10.43
N LEU A 101 -10.51 -3.13 10.32
CA LEU A 101 -10.05 -2.57 9.04
C LEU A 101 -8.62 -3.00 8.76
N GLY A 102 -8.40 -3.58 7.59
CA GLY A 102 -7.06 -3.92 7.11
C GLY A 102 -6.78 -3.30 5.75
N VAL A 103 -5.52 -3.05 5.47
CA VAL A 103 -5.03 -2.54 4.19
C VAL A 103 -4.06 -3.56 3.58
N TYR A 104 -4.14 -3.76 2.27
CA TYR A 104 -3.19 -4.58 1.52
C TYR A 104 -2.63 -3.83 0.32
N THR A 105 -1.42 -4.17 -0.06
CA THR A 105 -0.74 -3.71 -1.27
C THR A 105 0.40 -4.66 -1.64
N ASP A 106 0.70 -4.80 -2.92
CA ASP A 106 1.89 -5.52 -3.37
C ASP A 106 3.18 -4.68 -3.27
N ALA A 107 3.06 -3.38 -2.94
CA ALA A 107 4.21 -2.51 -2.69
C ALA A 107 5.06 -3.01 -1.51
N PRO A 108 6.37 -2.73 -1.50
CA PRO A 108 7.21 -2.96 -0.32
C PRO A 108 6.66 -2.26 0.93
N ALA A 109 6.88 -2.88 2.09
CA ALA A 109 6.34 -2.39 3.37
C ALA A 109 6.78 -0.95 3.69
N GLU A 110 8.00 -0.58 3.34
CA GLU A 110 8.56 0.75 3.53
C GLU A 110 7.77 1.82 2.77
N LEU A 111 7.44 1.54 1.51
CA LEU A 111 6.61 2.44 0.69
C LEU A 111 5.17 2.51 1.19
N ALA A 112 4.60 1.36 1.57
CA ALA A 112 3.24 1.31 2.12
C ALA A 112 3.12 2.12 3.41
N ALA A 113 4.09 2.03 4.31
CA ALA A 113 4.10 2.78 5.57
C ALA A 113 4.14 4.29 5.34
N VAL A 114 4.99 4.77 4.44
CA VAL A 114 5.08 6.21 4.10
C VAL A 114 3.77 6.69 3.48
N ALA A 115 3.20 5.92 2.55
CA ALA A 115 1.93 6.27 1.90
C ALA A 115 0.78 6.38 2.91
N LEU A 116 0.63 5.39 3.78
CA LEU A 116 -0.44 5.38 4.81
C LEU A 116 -0.30 6.52 5.80
N ALA A 117 0.93 6.83 6.23
CA ALA A 117 1.20 7.95 7.11
C ALA A 117 0.80 9.28 6.46
N HIS A 118 1.22 9.49 5.21
CA HIS A 118 0.93 10.73 4.48
C HIS A 118 -0.57 10.88 4.14
N LEU A 119 -1.25 9.78 3.83
CA LEU A 119 -2.70 9.75 3.58
C LEU A 119 -3.53 9.84 4.88
N GLY A 120 -2.91 9.81 6.05
CA GLY A 120 -3.61 9.88 7.34
C GLY A 120 -4.45 8.63 7.66
N ALA A 121 -4.19 7.51 7.00
CA ALA A 121 -4.96 6.28 7.14
C ALA A 121 -4.42 5.34 8.23
N GLY A 122 -3.14 5.39 8.54
CA GLY A 122 -2.47 4.41 9.41
C GLY A 122 -3.04 4.29 10.82
N ARG A 123 -3.64 5.35 11.35
CA ARG A 123 -4.24 5.34 12.71
C ARG A 123 -5.62 4.68 12.77
N ARG A 124 -6.23 4.40 11.62
CA ARG A 124 -7.60 3.87 11.52
C ARG A 124 -7.65 2.42 11.08
N VAL A 125 -6.53 1.88 10.63
CA VAL A 125 -6.43 0.51 10.21
C VAL A 125 -5.70 -0.32 11.26
N GLU A 126 -6.21 -1.52 11.51
CA GLU A 126 -5.67 -2.45 12.51
C GLU A 126 -4.52 -3.28 11.93
N LEU A 127 -4.66 -3.67 10.66
CA LEU A 127 -3.74 -4.55 9.97
C LEU A 127 -3.24 -3.92 8.69
N VAL A 128 -1.97 -4.11 8.40
CA VAL A 128 -1.36 -3.73 7.12
C VAL A 128 -0.54 -4.92 6.61
N GLU A 129 -0.90 -5.39 5.42
CA GLU A 129 -0.16 -6.41 4.70
C GLU A 129 0.46 -5.81 3.43
N ALA A 130 1.75 -6.00 3.24
CA ALA A 130 2.49 -5.46 2.12
C ALA A 130 3.35 -6.54 1.44
N GLY A 131 3.66 -6.33 0.17
CA GLY A 131 4.49 -7.22 -0.62
C GLY A 131 3.72 -8.39 -1.25
N ALA A 132 4.45 -9.39 -1.70
CA ALA A 132 3.88 -10.56 -2.37
C ALA A 132 2.85 -11.27 -1.49
N GLY A 133 1.68 -11.60 -2.05
CA GLY A 133 0.62 -12.32 -1.34
C GLY A 133 -0.08 -11.52 -0.22
N ALA A 134 0.09 -10.21 -0.17
CA ALA A 134 -0.46 -9.35 0.89
C ALA A 134 -1.98 -9.45 1.01
N ARG A 135 -2.69 -9.46 -0.11
CA ARG A 135 -4.15 -9.57 -0.15
C ARG A 135 -4.62 -10.88 0.48
N GLU A 136 -4.03 -11.98 0.09
CA GLU A 136 -4.36 -13.33 0.57
C GLU A 136 -4.10 -13.46 2.07
N ARG A 137 -2.97 -12.95 2.56
CA ARG A 137 -2.65 -12.94 4.00
C ARG A 137 -3.65 -12.12 4.79
N LEU A 138 -3.99 -10.93 4.32
CA LEU A 138 -4.97 -10.08 4.99
C LEU A 138 -6.35 -10.74 5.06
N LEU A 139 -6.81 -11.33 3.95
CA LEU A 139 -8.11 -12.01 3.92
C LEU A 139 -8.14 -13.24 4.83
N ALA A 140 -7.04 -13.99 4.91
CA ALA A 140 -6.92 -15.11 5.85
C ALA A 140 -7.02 -14.64 7.31
N GLU A 141 -6.41 -13.51 7.64
CA GLU A 141 -6.44 -12.94 9.00
C GLU A 141 -7.80 -12.35 9.38
N LEU A 142 -8.47 -11.66 8.45
CA LEU A 142 -9.76 -11.03 8.69
C LEU A 142 -10.94 -12.02 8.63
N GLY A 143 -10.79 -13.12 7.90
CA GLY A 143 -11.79 -14.18 7.81
C GLY A 143 -12.68 -14.12 6.56
N PRO A 144 -13.54 -15.15 6.39
CA PRO A 144 -14.27 -15.38 5.12
C PRO A 144 -15.35 -14.34 4.82
N ASP A 145 -15.90 -13.68 5.85
CA ASP A 145 -16.96 -12.68 5.66
C ASP A 145 -16.43 -11.27 5.39
N THR A 146 -15.15 -11.15 5.05
CA THR A 146 -14.50 -9.87 4.82
C THR A 146 -14.99 -9.20 3.54
N ALA A 147 -15.50 -7.98 3.65
CA ALA A 147 -15.79 -7.13 2.50
C ALA A 147 -14.47 -6.58 1.91
N VAL A 148 -14.39 -6.51 0.58
CA VAL A 148 -13.20 -6.00 -0.10
C VAL A 148 -13.53 -4.66 -0.79
N ALA A 149 -12.79 -3.62 -0.42
CA ALA A 149 -12.79 -2.33 -1.10
C ALA A 149 -11.58 -2.25 -2.04
N ALA A 150 -11.76 -2.66 -3.29
CA ALA A 150 -10.72 -2.64 -4.30
C ALA A 150 -10.59 -1.27 -5.00
N SER A 151 -11.59 -0.42 -4.85
CA SER A 151 -11.65 0.93 -5.40
C SER A 151 -12.15 1.94 -4.37
N ARG A 152 -11.98 3.23 -4.68
CA ARG A 152 -12.56 4.31 -3.88
C ARG A 152 -14.09 4.23 -3.83
N GLU A 153 -14.71 3.89 -4.92
CA GLU A 153 -16.17 3.71 -5.02
C GLU A 153 -16.64 2.57 -4.11
N ASP A 154 -15.92 1.45 -4.08
CA ASP A 154 -16.22 0.36 -3.16
C ASP A 154 -16.12 0.80 -1.70
N LEU A 155 -15.06 1.53 -1.36
CA LEU A 155 -14.83 2.02 -0.01
C LEU A 155 -15.99 2.93 0.45
N VAL A 156 -16.41 3.86 -0.39
CA VAL A 156 -17.56 4.74 -0.12
C VAL A 156 -18.83 3.93 0.04
N ARG A 157 -19.16 3.05 -0.91
CA ARG A 157 -20.36 2.21 -0.88
C ARG A 157 -20.43 1.32 0.38
N ILE A 158 -19.33 0.69 0.78
CA ILE A 158 -19.27 -0.13 1.99
C ILE A 158 -19.48 0.72 3.24
N SER A 159 -18.96 1.95 3.25
CA SER A 159 -19.14 2.87 4.38
C SER A 159 -20.58 3.34 4.54
N GLU A 160 -21.32 3.50 3.46
CA GLU A 160 -22.74 3.91 3.45
C GLU A 160 -23.65 2.76 3.90
N SER A 161 -23.41 1.54 3.42
CA SER A 161 -24.19 0.34 3.78
C SER A 161 -24.14 0.03 5.28
N GLY A 162 -23.13 0.51 5.99
CA GLY A 162 -23.02 0.38 7.44
C GLY A 162 -23.86 1.37 8.25
N ARG A 163 -24.37 2.43 7.59
CA ARG A 163 -25.18 3.48 8.23
C ARG A 163 -26.69 3.19 8.22
N GLU A 164 -27.13 2.29 7.34
CA GLU A 164 -28.57 2.04 7.11
C GLU A 164 -29.21 0.99 8.01
N LYS A 165 -28.51 0.50 9.05
CA LYS A 165 -29.16 -0.38 10.06
C LYS A 165 -29.39 0.40 11.36
N PRO A 166 -30.65 0.79 11.63
CA PRO A 166 -31.04 1.26 12.96
C PRO A 166 -30.97 0.15 13.99
#